data_cf47ba32a5bf08b4fd9f1dddcc0f044f
#
_entry.id   cf47ba32a5bf08b4fd9f1dddcc0f044f
#
_cell.length_a   1.000
_cell.length_b   1.000
_cell.length_c   1.000
_cell.angle_alpha   90.00
_cell.angle_beta   90.00
_cell.angle_gamma   90.00
#
_symmetry.space_group_name_H-M   'P 1'
#
loop_
_entity.id
_entity.type
_entity.pdbx_description
1 polymer ?
#
loop_
_entity_poly.entity_id
_entity_poly.type
_entity_poly.pdbx_seq_one_letter_code
_entity_poly.pdbx_strand_id
1 'polypeptide(L)'
;MKSLWPMSNLTIVDVGYRSTHFWVISAGRSRLLVDLGWPGRYGELAANLRRMDIPLAEIRYGLATHYHIDHAGAAQDLKNAGVALLVMDVQVAAIPLMAQHIKPEDNYTEIALDDNVVIPCAESRALLAEIGIAGEILPTPGHSPDSVSLLLDSGEVFIGDLTHPSFLTYEDADAATASWRLLREKGARQVYPGHGPVYPLNALFGVDG
;
A
#
# COMPACT_ATOMS: atom_id res chain seq x y z
N MET A 1 21.08 4.95 -24.82
CA MET A 1 21.97 4.81 -23.66
C MET A 1 21.22 4.00 -22.62
N LYS A 2 21.64 2.74 -22.36
CA LYS A 2 21.05 1.93 -21.27
C LYS A 2 21.54 2.53 -19.96
N SER A 3 20.60 2.97 -19.10
CA SER A 3 20.88 3.44 -17.74
C SER A 3 21.56 2.33 -16.95
N LEU A 4 22.83 2.52 -16.60
CA LEU A 4 23.62 1.65 -15.70
C LEU A 4 23.35 2.04 -14.23
N TRP A 5 22.09 2.05 -13.81
CA TRP A 5 21.81 2.02 -12.37
C TRP A 5 21.90 0.56 -11.93
N PRO A 6 22.74 0.24 -10.92
CA PRO A 6 22.71 -1.10 -10.36
C PRO A 6 21.29 -1.35 -9.89
N MET A 7 20.71 -2.47 -10.32
CA MET A 7 19.44 -2.98 -9.79
C MET A 7 19.62 -3.07 -8.27
N SER A 8 19.09 -2.11 -7.51
CA SER A 8 19.04 -2.22 -6.07
C SER A 8 18.20 -3.45 -5.79
N ASN A 9 18.77 -4.48 -5.14
CA ASN A 9 18.00 -5.61 -4.68
C ASN A 9 16.97 -5.10 -3.67
N LEU A 10 15.74 -4.87 -4.14
CA LEU A 10 14.63 -4.56 -3.26
C LEU A 10 14.36 -5.79 -2.40
N THR A 11 14.12 -5.58 -1.12
CA THR A 11 13.59 -6.61 -0.24
C THR A 11 12.18 -6.27 0.16
N ILE A 12 11.31 -7.28 0.19
CA ILE A 12 9.91 -7.17 0.58
C ILE A 12 9.74 -8.03 1.83
N VAL A 13 9.25 -7.42 2.90
CA VAL A 13 9.05 -8.09 4.19
C VAL A 13 7.63 -7.85 4.66
N ASP A 14 6.95 -8.92 5.06
CA ASP A 14 5.66 -8.83 5.73
C ASP A 14 5.85 -8.60 7.23
N VAL A 15 5.26 -7.54 7.74
CA VAL A 15 5.21 -7.21 9.17
C VAL A 15 3.78 -7.20 9.69
N GLY A 16 2.88 -7.86 8.95
CA GLY A 16 1.46 -7.94 9.24
C GLY A 16 1.14 -8.66 10.54
N TYR A 17 -0.07 -8.45 11.01
CA TYR A 17 -0.67 -9.13 12.16
C TYR A 17 -2.18 -9.22 11.96
N ARG A 18 -2.81 -10.13 12.71
CA ARG A 18 -4.20 -10.52 12.48
C ARG A 18 -4.37 -11.09 11.08
N SER A 19 -5.29 -10.57 10.29
CA SER A 19 -5.56 -11.00 8.92
C SER A 19 -5.01 -10.06 7.85
N THR A 20 -4.34 -8.94 8.24
CA THR A 20 -3.89 -7.90 7.32
C THR A 20 -2.36 -7.93 7.19
N HIS A 21 -1.88 -7.90 5.96
CA HIS A 21 -0.47 -7.75 5.64
C HIS A 21 -0.06 -6.29 5.62
N PHE A 22 1.12 -6.01 6.15
CA PHE A 22 1.77 -4.70 6.04
C PHE A 22 3.14 -4.93 5.44
N TRP A 23 3.37 -4.36 4.25
CA TRP A 23 4.54 -4.68 3.45
C TRP A 23 5.62 -3.62 3.60
N VAL A 24 6.82 -4.00 4.00
CA VAL A 24 7.98 -3.12 3.98
C VAL A 24 8.82 -3.40 2.75
N ILE A 25 8.91 -2.41 1.88
CA ILE A 25 9.77 -2.43 0.69
C ILE A 25 11.05 -1.65 1.01
N SER A 26 12.20 -2.29 0.91
CA SER A 26 13.48 -1.69 1.28
C SER A 26 14.40 -1.58 0.07
N ALA A 27 14.91 -0.35 -0.15
CA ALA A 27 16.01 -0.03 -1.05
C ALA A 27 17.22 0.37 -0.19
N GLY A 28 17.99 -0.61 0.25
CA GLY A 28 19.04 -0.39 1.26
C GLY A 28 18.45 0.07 2.60
N ARG A 29 18.82 1.28 3.04
CA ARG A 29 18.33 1.88 4.30
C ARG A 29 17.09 2.78 4.12
N SER A 30 16.64 3.03 2.90
CA SER A 30 15.40 3.74 2.64
C SER A 30 14.27 2.75 2.45
N ARG A 31 13.16 2.97 3.14
CA ARG A 31 12.05 2.02 3.19
C ARG A 31 10.70 2.71 3.00
N LEU A 32 9.80 2.01 2.35
CA LEU A 32 8.38 2.34 2.24
C LEU A 32 7.58 1.27 2.99
N LEU A 33 6.65 1.70 3.84
CA LEU A 33 5.65 0.82 4.46
C LEU A 33 4.34 0.96 3.67
N VAL A 34 3.83 -0.15 3.16
CA VAL A 34 2.52 -0.23 2.49
C VAL A 34 1.54 -0.89 3.44
N ASP A 35 0.46 -0.21 3.70
CA ASP A 35 -0.54 -0.40 4.74
C ASP A 35 0.02 -0.20 6.17
N LEU A 36 -0.78 0.42 7.01
CA LEU A 36 -0.30 1.18 8.18
C LEU A 36 -0.87 0.66 9.50
N GLY A 37 -1.59 -0.46 9.46
CA GLY A 37 -2.07 -1.13 10.66
C GLY A 37 -3.47 -0.77 11.12
N TRP A 38 -3.89 -1.47 12.17
CA TRP A 38 -5.20 -1.32 12.81
C TRP A 38 -5.19 -0.18 13.84
N PRO A 39 -6.34 0.48 14.08
CA PRO A 39 -6.46 1.52 15.10
C PRO A 39 -6.07 0.99 16.48
N GLY A 40 -5.33 1.80 17.26
CA GLY A 40 -4.87 1.45 18.59
C GLY A 40 -3.86 0.29 18.66
N ARG A 41 -3.31 -0.16 17.52
CA ARG A 41 -2.40 -1.32 17.45
C ARG A 41 -1.00 -0.98 16.94
N TYR A 42 -0.63 0.28 16.94
CA TYR A 42 0.73 0.70 16.58
C TYR A 42 1.83 -0.09 17.31
N GLY A 43 1.59 -0.44 18.59
CA GLY A 43 2.55 -1.24 19.38
C GLY A 43 2.84 -2.62 18.79
N GLU A 44 1.84 -3.29 18.17
CA GLU A 44 1.99 -4.58 17.49
C GLU A 44 2.83 -4.42 16.23
N LEU A 45 2.53 -3.41 15.39
CA LEU A 45 3.31 -3.08 14.21
C LEU A 45 4.76 -2.76 14.55
N ALA A 46 4.99 -1.91 15.54
CA ALA A 46 6.34 -1.55 15.99
C ALA A 46 7.12 -2.75 16.55
N ALA A 47 6.43 -3.71 17.21
CA ALA A 47 7.05 -4.94 17.68
C ALA A 47 7.45 -5.85 16.49
N ASN A 48 6.61 -5.96 15.47
CA ASN A 48 6.91 -6.74 14.27
C ASN A 48 8.06 -6.15 13.47
N LEU A 49 8.09 -4.82 13.29
CA LEU A 49 9.22 -4.12 12.66
C LEU A 49 10.55 -4.44 13.39
N ARG A 50 10.56 -4.35 14.73
CA ARG A 50 11.76 -4.69 15.53
C ARG A 50 12.17 -6.15 15.38
N ARG A 51 11.20 -7.08 15.37
CA ARG A 51 11.47 -8.52 15.19
C ARG A 51 12.12 -8.84 13.83
N MET A 52 11.84 -8.03 12.82
CA MET A 52 12.40 -8.16 11.48
C MET A 52 13.63 -7.28 11.25
N ASP A 53 14.21 -6.73 12.32
CA ASP A 53 15.37 -5.82 12.28
C ASP A 53 15.16 -4.62 11.34
N ILE A 54 13.94 -4.07 11.34
CA ILE A 54 13.56 -2.89 10.56
C ILE A 54 13.45 -1.68 11.49
N PRO A 55 14.45 -0.77 11.48
CA PRO A 55 14.38 0.45 12.26
C PRO A 55 13.28 1.38 11.73
N LEU A 56 12.38 1.84 12.60
CA LEU A 56 11.31 2.77 12.21
C LEU A 56 11.87 4.04 11.54
N ALA A 57 13.03 4.54 12.01
CA ALA A 57 13.69 5.72 11.44
C ALA A 57 14.17 5.55 9.98
N GLU A 58 14.20 4.32 9.46
CA GLU A 58 14.52 4.04 8.06
C GLU A 58 13.26 4.00 7.17
N ILE A 59 12.06 4.00 7.74
CA ILE A 59 10.80 4.11 7.01
C ILE A 59 10.59 5.59 6.65
N ARG A 60 10.80 5.90 5.38
CA ARG A 60 10.68 7.27 4.85
C ARG A 60 9.24 7.68 4.67
N TYR A 61 8.41 6.75 4.18
CA TYR A 61 7.00 6.98 3.93
C TYR A 61 6.17 5.78 4.37
N GLY A 62 4.96 6.08 4.86
CA GLY A 62 3.86 5.14 5.00
C GLY A 62 2.78 5.45 3.95
N LEU A 63 2.38 4.47 3.17
CA LEU A 63 1.34 4.55 2.16
C LEU A 63 0.20 3.60 2.55
N ALA A 64 -1.02 4.11 2.73
CA ALA A 64 -2.21 3.25 2.78
C ALA A 64 -2.67 2.94 1.35
N THR A 65 -2.97 1.68 1.05
CA THR A 65 -3.57 1.31 -0.24
C THR A 65 -4.98 1.89 -0.37
N HIS A 66 -5.69 2.01 0.74
CA HIS A 66 -6.98 2.66 0.87
C HIS A 66 -7.27 2.99 2.34
N TYR A 67 -8.27 3.83 2.59
CA TYR A 67 -8.57 4.30 3.95
C TYR A 67 -9.68 3.47 4.61
N HIS A 68 -9.44 2.16 4.76
CA HIS A 68 -10.18 1.30 5.69
C HIS A 68 -9.39 1.11 6.99
N ILE A 69 -10.11 0.72 8.04
CA ILE A 69 -9.60 0.75 9.42
C ILE A 69 -8.40 -0.17 9.65
N ASP A 70 -8.32 -1.26 8.93
CA ASP A 70 -7.24 -2.25 9.06
C ASP A 70 -6.03 -1.98 8.15
N HIS A 71 -6.16 -1.02 7.22
CA HIS A 71 -5.07 -0.57 6.34
C HIS A 71 -4.48 0.77 6.75
N ALA A 72 -5.28 1.68 7.30
CA ALA A 72 -4.85 3.02 7.64
C ALA A 72 -5.05 3.40 9.13
N GLY A 73 -5.52 2.46 9.96
CA GLY A 73 -5.96 2.76 11.33
C GLY A 73 -4.86 3.24 12.28
N ALA A 74 -3.58 2.91 12.06
CA ALA A 74 -2.48 3.41 12.86
C ALA A 74 -1.62 4.47 12.13
N ALA A 75 -2.14 5.07 11.06
CA ALA A 75 -1.41 6.05 10.26
C ALA A 75 -0.96 7.26 11.08
N GLN A 76 -1.83 7.82 11.94
CA GLN A 76 -1.46 8.95 12.79
C GLN A 76 -0.42 8.57 13.85
N ASP A 77 -0.50 7.36 14.39
CA ASP A 77 0.50 6.90 15.37
C ASP A 77 1.89 6.75 14.72
N LEU A 78 1.94 6.27 13.46
CA LEU A 78 3.18 6.22 12.68
C LEU A 78 3.70 7.63 12.37
N LYS A 79 2.82 8.56 12.02
CA LYS A 79 3.16 9.96 11.80
C LYS A 79 3.75 10.60 13.06
N ASN A 80 3.13 10.37 14.22
CA ASN A 80 3.63 10.82 15.52
C ASN A 80 5.00 10.21 15.87
N ALA A 81 5.29 9.02 15.34
CA ALA A 81 6.57 8.33 15.51
C ALA A 81 7.63 8.73 14.45
N GLY A 82 7.32 9.69 13.58
CA GLY A 82 8.26 10.29 12.62
C GLY A 82 8.23 9.71 11.21
N VAL A 83 7.25 8.85 10.87
CA VAL A 83 7.05 8.36 9.50
C VAL A 83 6.21 9.40 8.74
N ALA A 84 6.66 9.86 7.58
CA ALA A 84 5.86 10.74 6.74
C ALA A 84 4.70 9.97 6.10
N LEU A 85 3.48 10.48 6.20
CA LEU A 85 2.31 9.88 5.57
C LEU A 85 2.24 10.32 4.10
N LEU A 86 2.41 9.38 3.19
CA LEU A 86 2.26 9.58 1.75
C LEU A 86 0.80 9.32 1.35
N VAL A 87 0.16 10.33 0.78
CA VAL A 87 -1.25 10.31 0.40
C VAL A 87 -1.37 10.65 -1.08
N MET A 88 -2.04 9.83 -1.85
CA MET A 88 -2.37 10.20 -3.21
C MET A 88 -3.56 11.17 -3.21
N ASP A 89 -3.59 12.11 -4.16
CA ASP A 89 -4.64 13.12 -4.29
C ASP A 89 -6.05 12.51 -4.30
N VAL A 90 -6.23 11.35 -4.92
CA VAL A 90 -7.49 10.60 -4.97
C VAL A 90 -7.94 10.05 -3.61
N GLN A 91 -7.04 9.98 -2.63
CA GLN A 91 -7.30 9.42 -1.30
C GLN A 91 -7.71 10.47 -0.25
N VAL A 92 -7.42 11.74 -0.49
CA VAL A 92 -7.58 12.79 0.53
C VAL A 92 -8.99 12.85 1.11
N ALA A 93 -10.01 12.69 0.26
CA ALA A 93 -11.41 12.75 0.69
C ALA A 93 -11.84 11.53 1.54
N ALA A 94 -11.13 10.40 1.44
CA ALA A 94 -11.46 9.18 2.16
C ALA A 94 -10.96 9.20 3.62
N ILE A 95 -9.90 9.97 3.93
CA ILE A 95 -9.31 10.04 5.27
C ILE A 95 -10.36 10.34 6.35
N PRO A 96 -11.14 11.43 6.27
CA PRO A 96 -12.13 11.73 7.30
C PRO A 96 -13.33 10.77 7.32
N LEU A 97 -13.58 10.06 6.21
CA LEU A 97 -14.69 9.11 6.14
C LEU A 97 -14.39 7.83 6.92
N MET A 98 -13.12 7.40 6.97
CA MET A 98 -12.71 6.21 7.73
C MET A 98 -13.09 6.33 9.22
N ALA A 99 -12.93 7.50 9.83
CA ALA A 99 -13.24 7.71 11.23
C ALA A 99 -14.69 7.39 11.61
N GLN A 100 -15.63 7.47 10.65
CA GLN A 100 -17.05 7.15 10.86
C GLN A 100 -17.31 5.65 11.10
N HIS A 101 -16.36 4.78 10.73
CA HIS A 101 -16.45 3.34 10.86
C HIS A 101 -15.66 2.78 12.06
N ILE A 102 -15.01 3.66 12.84
CA ILE A 102 -14.17 3.27 13.98
C ILE A 102 -14.94 3.46 15.28
N LYS A 103 -14.90 2.45 16.13
CA LYS A 103 -15.59 2.49 17.42
C LYS A 103 -14.71 3.15 18.49
N PRO A 104 -15.31 3.77 19.52
CA PRO A 104 -14.55 4.41 20.59
C PRO A 104 -13.55 3.48 21.30
N GLU A 105 -13.89 2.18 21.41
CA GLU A 105 -13.05 1.16 22.04
C GLU A 105 -11.80 0.77 21.21
N ASP A 106 -11.73 1.16 19.94
CA ASP A 106 -10.59 0.84 19.08
C ASP A 106 -9.36 1.72 19.36
N ASN A 107 -9.50 2.75 20.22
CA ASN A 107 -8.43 3.68 20.59
C ASN A 107 -7.74 4.31 19.35
N TYR A 108 -8.55 4.74 18.40
CA TYR A 108 -8.08 5.37 17.18
C TYR A 108 -7.54 6.79 17.45
N THR A 109 -6.40 7.09 16.84
CA THR A 109 -5.87 8.45 16.76
C THR A 109 -6.25 9.03 15.39
N GLU A 110 -7.07 10.08 15.39
CA GLU A 110 -7.55 10.71 14.15
C GLU A 110 -6.38 11.23 13.30
N ILE A 111 -6.44 10.98 11.99
CA ILE A 111 -5.40 11.41 11.06
C ILE A 111 -5.53 12.91 10.82
N ALA A 112 -4.53 13.68 11.25
CA ALA A 112 -4.41 15.09 10.90
C ALA A 112 -4.16 15.24 9.40
N LEU A 113 -4.88 16.14 8.75
CA LEU A 113 -4.79 16.36 7.30
C LEU A 113 -3.59 17.23 6.90
N ASP A 114 -3.08 18.01 7.82
CA ASP A 114 -1.85 18.78 7.66
C ASP A 114 -0.59 17.90 7.74
N ASP A 115 0.51 18.41 7.24
CA ASP A 115 1.83 17.75 7.24
C ASP A 115 1.87 16.37 6.54
N ASN A 116 0.87 16.02 5.73
CA ASN A 116 0.91 14.86 4.86
C ASN A 116 1.64 15.21 3.54
N VAL A 117 2.36 14.25 3.00
CA VAL A 117 2.96 14.36 1.66
C VAL A 117 1.87 14.00 0.65
N VAL A 118 1.15 14.99 0.14
CA VAL A 118 0.06 14.80 -0.83
C VAL A 118 0.58 15.05 -2.24
N ILE A 119 0.48 14.04 -3.11
CA ILE A 119 0.89 14.14 -4.51
C ILE A 119 -0.12 13.46 -5.44
N PRO A 120 -0.20 13.88 -6.72
CA PRO A 120 -0.90 13.09 -7.75
C PRO A 120 -0.22 11.75 -7.99
N CYS A 121 -1.00 10.69 -8.29
CA CYS A 121 -0.44 9.39 -8.65
C CYS A 121 0.61 9.48 -9.77
N ALA A 122 0.44 10.40 -10.73
CA ALA A 122 1.38 10.59 -11.84
C ALA A 122 2.80 11.05 -11.40
N GLU A 123 2.93 11.63 -10.21
CA GLU A 123 4.21 12.08 -9.64
C GLU A 123 4.88 11.03 -8.76
N SER A 124 4.17 9.94 -8.44
CA SER A 124 4.64 8.90 -7.51
C SER A 124 5.97 8.27 -7.92
N ARG A 125 6.18 8.06 -9.21
CA ARG A 125 7.43 7.48 -9.74
C ARG A 125 8.66 8.34 -9.39
N ALA A 126 8.55 9.65 -9.49
CA ALA A 126 9.63 10.56 -9.15
C ALA A 126 9.95 10.51 -7.65
N LEU A 127 8.92 10.56 -6.79
CA LEU A 127 9.09 10.49 -5.34
C LEU A 127 9.66 9.13 -4.90
N LEU A 128 9.18 8.02 -5.45
CA LEU A 128 9.69 6.69 -5.13
C LEU A 128 11.17 6.54 -5.53
N ALA A 129 11.56 7.11 -6.67
CA ALA A 129 12.95 7.11 -7.13
C ALA A 129 13.90 7.84 -6.15
N GLU A 130 13.45 8.89 -5.45
CA GLU A 130 14.23 9.60 -4.43
C GLU A 130 14.62 8.70 -3.25
N ILE A 131 13.80 7.69 -2.96
CA ILE A 131 14.07 6.69 -1.92
C ILE A 131 14.63 5.38 -2.48
N GLY A 132 14.99 5.34 -3.77
CA GLY A 132 15.61 4.20 -4.42
C GLY A 132 14.65 3.09 -4.84
N ILE A 133 13.34 3.32 -4.82
CA ILE A 133 12.31 2.37 -5.24
C ILE A 133 11.91 2.67 -6.68
N ALA A 134 12.17 1.73 -7.59
CA ALA A 134 11.74 1.81 -8.97
C ALA A 134 10.32 1.25 -9.10
N GLY A 135 9.34 2.14 -9.28
CA GLY A 135 7.93 1.78 -9.32
C GLY A 135 7.02 3.00 -9.48
N GLU A 136 5.73 2.77 -9.48
CA GLU A 136 4.70 3.81 -9.54
C GLU A 136 3.48 3.42 -8.69
N ILE A 137 2.72 4.41 -8.21
CA ILE A 137 1.45 4.21 -7.52
C ILE A 137 0.33 4.53 -8.53
N LEU A 138 -0.58 3.59 -8.70
CA LEU A 138 -1.66 3.65 -9.68
C LEU A 138 -3.01 3.71 -8.97
N PRO A 139 -3.97 4.53 -9.43
CA PRO A 139 -5.33 4.43 -8.95
C PRO A 139 -5.95 3.11 -9.43
N THR A 140 -6.43 2.32 -8.47
CA THR A 140 -7.02 0.99 -8.73
C THR A 140 -8.32 0.83 -7.93
N PRO A 141 -9.37 1.63 -8.26
CA PRO A 141 -10.67 1.49 -7.61
C PRO A 141 -11.30 0.13 -7.93
N GLY A 142 -12.21 -0.33 -7.04
CA GLY A 142 -12.92 -1.60 -7.23
C GLY A 142 -13.21 -2.33 -5.92
N HIS A 143 -12.54 -1.94 -4.82
CA HIS A 143 -12.90 -2.24 -3.45
C HIS A 143 -13.41 -0.97 -2.77
N SER A 144 -12.68 0.13 -2.96
CA SER A 144 -13.12 1.47 -2.58
C SER A 144 -12.69 2.49 -3.65
N PRO A 145 -13.35 3.66 -3.72
CA PRO A 145 -13.03 4.69 -4.73
C PRO A 145 -11.63 5.27 -4.59
N ASP A 146 -11.07 5.27 -3.38
CA ASP A 146 -9.75 5.80 -3.01
C ASP A 146 -8.62 4.77 -3.14
N SER A 147 -8.94 3.53 -3.57
CA SER A 147 -7.94 2.45 -3.67
C SER A 147 -6.84 2.77 -4.67
N VAL A 148 -5.60 2.53 -4.24
CA VAL A 148 -4.39 2.62 -5.05
C VAL A 148 -3.56 1.33 -4.92
N SER A 149 -2.76 1.04 -5.95
CA SER A 149 -1.79 -0.05 -5.92
C SER A 149 -0.39 0.48 -6.16
N LEU A 150 0.59 -0.03 -5.42
CA LEU A 150 2.01 0.18 -5.70
C LEU A 150 2.50 -0.91 -6.64
N LEU A 151 2.95 -0.54 -7.83
CA LEU A 151 3.57 -1.45 -8.81
C LEU A 151 5.07 -1.17 -8.89
N LEU A 152 5.89 -2.18 -8.63
CA LEU A 152 7.34 -2.13 -8.82
C LEU A 152 7.70 -2.47 -10.28
N ASP A 153 8.77 -1.88 -10.80
CA ASP A 153 9.25 -2.16 -12.16
C ASP A 153 9.69 -3.62 -12.35
N SER A 154 9.98 -4.33 -11.26
CA SER A 154 10.27 -5.77 -11.23
C SER A 154 9.02 -6.64 -11.32
N GLY A 155 7.81 -6.05 -11.22
CA GLY A 155 6.52 -6.70 -11.47
C GLY A 155 5.76 -7.13 -10.23
N GLU A 156 6.26 -6.87 -9.02
CA GLU A 156 5.49 -7.03 -7.78
C GLU A 156 4.48 -5.91 -7.67
N VAL A 157 3.23 -6.23 -7.32
CA VAL A 157 2.17 -5.25 -7.12
C VAL A 157 1.48 -5.45 -5.78
N PHE A 158 1.38 -4.38 -4.99
CA PHE A 158 0.71 -4.32 -3.69
C PHE A 158 -0.65 -3.67 -3.91
N ILE A 159 -1.70 -4.46 -3.78
CA ILE A 159 -3.05 -4.11 -4.25
C ILE A 159 -4.04 -3.75 -3.14
N GLY A 160 -3.64 -3.87 -1.85
CA GLY A 160 -4.60 -3.81 -0.76
C GLY A 160 -5.70 -4.85 -0.95
N ASP A 161 -6.94 -4.38 -0.94
CA ASP A 161 -8.13 -5.23 -1.03
C ASP A 161 -8.81 -5.19 -2.41
N LEU A 162 -8.07 -4.80 -3.47
CA LEU A 162 -8.65 -4.82 -4.82
C LEU A 162 -9.39 -6.14 -5.06
N THR A 163 -10.70 -6.05 -5.29
CA THR A 163 -11.59 -7.20 -5.34
C THR A 163 -11.13 -8.23 -6.37
N HIS A 164 -10.87 -9.45 -5.91
CA HIS A 164 -10.44 -10.55 -6.77
C HIS A 164 -11.49 -10.85 -7.85
N PRO A 165 -11.10 -11.12 -9.11
CA PRO A 165 -12.05 -11.32 -10.22
C PRO A 165 -13.13 -12.38 -9.97
N SER A 166 -12.83 -13.39 -9.15
CA SER A 166 -13.80 -14.43 -8.79
C SER A 166 -14.88 -14.00 -7.78
N PHE A 167 -14.73 -12.84 -7.15
CA PHE A 167 -15.61 -12.32 -6.12
C PHE A 167 -16.27 -11.00 -6.49
N LEU A 168 -16.18 -10.60 -7.76
CA LEU A 168 -16.78 -9.35 -8.26
C LEU A 168 -18.29 -9.36 -8.07
N THR A 169 -18.80 -8.31 -7.46
CA THR A 169 -20.24 -8.01 -7.40
C THR A 169 -20.63 -7.11 -8.58
N TYR A 170 -21.92 -6.98 -8.84
CA TYR A 170 -22.41 -6.13 -9.93
C TYR A 170 -21.98 -4.66 -9.77
N GLU A 171 -21.86 -4.18 -8.54
CA GLU A 171 -21.52 -2.78 -8.24
C GLU A 171 -20.04 -2.46 -8.50
N ASP A 172 -19.13 -3.41 -8.25
CA ASP A 172 -17.67 -3.20 -8.31
C ASP A 172 -17.04 -3.73 -9.60
N ALA A 173 -17.78 -4.54 -10.36
CA ALA A 173 -17.25 -5.33 -11.47
C ALA A 173 -16.49 -4.51 -12.51
N ASP A 174 -17.05 -3.38 -12.93
CA ASP A 174 -16.44 -2.57 -14.00
C ASP A 174 -15.15 -1.89 -13.54
N ALA A 175 -15.16 -1.30 -12.33
CA ALA A 175 -14.00 -0.59 -11.77
C ALA A 175 -12.87 -1.57 -11.45
N ALA A 176 -13.17 -2.69 -10.77
CA ALA A 176 -12.17 -3.70 -10.43
C ALA A 176 -11.58 -4.37 -11.69
N THR A 177 -12.43 -4.67 -12.69
CA THR A 177 -11.97 -5.24 -13.96
C THR A 177 -11.04 -4.28 -14.71
N ALA A 178 -11.37 -2.98 -14.73
CA ALA A 178 -10.51 -1.96 -15.33
C ALA A 178 -9.17 -1.85 -14.59
N SER A 179 -9.19 -1.89 -13.25
CA SER A 179 -8.00 -1.85 -12.41
C SER A 179 -7.09 -3.07 -12.64
N TRP A 180 -7.64 -4.29 -12.70
CA TRP A 180 -6.87 -5.49 -13.01
C TRP A 180 -6.27 -5.46 -14.43
N ARG A 181 -7.01 -4.94 -15.41
CA ARG A 181 -6.51 -4.74 -16.77
C ARG A 181 -5.33 -3.76 -16.78
N LEU A 182 -5.47 -2.62 -16.11
CA LEU A 182 -4.42 -1.62 -15.97
C LEU A 182 -3.14 -2.24 -15.37
N LEU A 183 -3.25 -2.97 -14.26
CA LEU A 183 -2.10 -3.60 -13.62
C LEU A 183 -1.40 -4.60 -14.53
N ARG A 184 -2.16 -5.41 -15.29
CA ARG A 184 -1.61 -6.34 -16.27
C ARG A 184 -0.88 -5.62 -17.41
N GLU A 185 -1.48 -4.58 -17.98
CA GLU A 185 -0.91 -3.77 -19.08
C GLU A 185 0.37 -3.06 -18.62
N LYS A 186 0.44 -2.66 -17.35
CA LYS A 186 1.60 -2.03 -16.73
C LYS A 186 2.70 -3.03 -16.36
N GLY A 187 2.48 -4.32 -16.52
CA GLY A 187 3.50 -5.35 -16.34
C GLY A 187 3.54 -5.99 -14.95
N ALA A 188 2.46 -5.91 -14.16
CA ALA A 188 2.33 -6.65 -12.92
C ALA A 188 2.44 -8.16 -13.16
N ARG A 189 3.13 -8.87 -12.27
CA ARG A 189 3.37 -10.33 -12.38
C ARG A 189 3.09 -11.08 -11.09
N GLN A 190 3.42 -10.48 -9.95
CA GLN A 190 3.26 -11.08 -8.63
C GLN A 190 2.41 -10.17 -7.76
N VAL A 191 1.32 -10.69 -7.21
CA VAL A 191 0.34 -9.94 -6.42
C VAL A 191 0.60 -10.12 -4.94
N TYR A 192 0.71 -9.01 -4.25
CA TYR A 192 0.83 -8.87 -2.80
C TYR A 192 -0.45 -8.23 -2.27
N PRO A 193 -1.43 -9.02 -1.83
CA PRO A 193 -2.71 -8.51 -1.36
C PRO A 193 -2.63 -7.98 0.07
N GLY A 194 -3.63 -7.23 0.51
CA GLY A 194 -3.83 -6.87 1.91
C GLY A 194 -4.22 -8.07 2.78
N HIS A 195 -4.91 -9.05 2.19
CA HIS A 195 -5.34 -10.27 2.85
C HIS A 195 -5.05 -11.51 2.01
N GLY A 196 -4.72 -12.63 2.68
CA GLY A 196 -4.50 -13.92 2.02
C GLY A 196 -3.11 -14.08 1.41
N PRO A 197 -2.87 -15.14 0.64
CA PRO A 197 -1.54 -15.48 0.14
C PRO A 197 -1.09 -14.57 -1.00
N VAL A 198 0.22 -14.41 -1.15
CA VAL A 198 0.85 -13.86 -2.36
C VAL A 198 0.66 -14.86 -3.51
N TYR A 199 0.31 -14.37 -4.70
CA TYR A 199 0.05 -15.22 -5.86
C TYR A 199 0.50 -14.58 -7.18
N PRO A 200 0.82 -15.38 -8.20
CA PRO A 200 1.17 -14.85 -9.52
C PRO A 200 -0.08 -14.30 -10.23
N LEU A 201 0.05 -13.14 -10.89
CA LEU A 201 -1.07 -12.47 -11.56
C LEU A 201 -1.76 -13.35 -12.62
N ASN A 202 -1.01 -14.19 -13.33
CA ASN A 202 -1.56 -15.07 -14.36
C ASN A 202 -2.53 -16.14 -13.78
N ALA A 203 -2.46 -16.45 -12.48
CA ALA A 203 -3.44 -17.32 -11.84
C ALA A 203 -4.87 -16.78 -11.88
N LEU A 204 -5.04 -15.46 -12.05
CA LEU A 204 -6.36 -14.81 -12.12
C LEU A 204 -7.06 -14.98 -13.48
N PHE A 205 -6.30 -15.18 -14.55
CA PHE A 205 -6.82 -15.07 -15.93
C PHE A 205 -6.89 -16.41 -16.67
N GLY A 206 -6.60 -17.54 -16.00
CA GLY A 206 -6.53 -18.86 -16.66
C GLY A 206 -5.30 -18.99 -17.58
N VAL A 207 -5.09 -20.22 -18.11
CA VAL A 207 -3.92 -20.55 -18.95
C VAL A 207 -4.06 -20.08 -20.41
N ASP A 208 -5.17 -19.41 -20.74
CA ASP A 208 -5.50 -18.94 -22.09
C ASP A 208 -5.62 -17.41 -22.11
N GLY A 209 -4.50 -16.73 -22.31
CA GLY A 209 -4.47 -15.28 -22.46
C GLY A 209 -3.23 -14.80 -23.18
#